data_c72a818aa1ae5bb86a1bf999bd0870cb
#
_entry.id   c72a818aa1ae5bb86a1bf999bd0870cb
#
_cell.length_a   1.000
_cell.length_b   1.000
_cell.length_c   1.000
_cell.angle_alpha   90.00
_cell.angle_beta   90.00
_cell.angle_gamma   90.00
#
_symmetry.space_group_name_H-M   'P 1'
#
loop_
_entity.id
_entity.type
_entity.pdbx_description
1 polymer ?
#
loop_
_entity_poly.entity_id
_entity_poly.type
_entity_poly.pdbx_seq_one_letter_code
_entity_poly.pdbx_strand_id
1 'polypeptide(L)'
;MNKKEIAEKVDNLLGNRPEIIFAYIFGSFVEDGPFNDIDLAIYVDKDQSLVKGIFYEIKLSNTLEEKIRIPVDVIRLNNASDSVIYRATKGLLIKNNDEEKRVNFITLHWKRYWDFNHKIQEHITELKHGSR
;
A
#
# COMPACT_ATOMS: atom_id res chain seq x y z
N MET A 1 -3.85 2.27 -22.68
CA MET A 1 -4.93 2.10 -21.68
C MET A 1 -5.00 3.34 -20.79
N ASN A 2 -6.20 3.75 -20.43
CA ASN A 2 -6.36 4.82 -19.45
C ASN A 2 -6.23 4.27 -18.02
N LYS A 3 -6.21 5.16 -17.04
CA LYS A 3 -6.05 4.76 -15.63
C LYS A 3 -7.14 3.82 -15.14
N LYS A 4 -8.38 4.05 -15.56
CA LYS A 4 -9.51 3.19 -15.18
C LYS A 4 -9.32 1.76 -15.69
N GLU A 5 -8.93 1.63 -16.94
CA GLU A 5 -8.69 0.31 -17.53
C GLU A 5 -7.54 -0.41 -16.86
N ILE A 6 -6.49 0.32 -16.52
CA ILE A 6 -5.33 -0.24 -15.82
C ILE A 6 -5.75 -0.75 -14.44
N ALA A 7 -6.49 0.07 -13.69
CA ALA A 7 -6.97 -0.31 -12.36
C ALA A 7 -7.86 -1.56 -12.41
N GLU A 8 -8.75 -1.63 -13.39
CA GLU A 8 -9.62 -2.80 -13.59
C GLU A 8 -8.80 -4.04 -13.91
N LYS A 9 -7.74 -3.89 -14.70
CA LYS A 9 -6.88 -5.01 -15.06
C LYS A 9 -6.09 -5.52 -13.87
N VAL A 10 -5.59 -4.61 -13.04
CA VAL A 10 -4.92 -4.99 -11.78
C VAL A 10 -5.90 -5.73 -10.88
N ASP A 11 -7.10 -5.20 -10.71
CA ASP A 11 -8.14 -5.83 -9.90
C ASP A 11 -8.42 -7.25 -10.38
N ASN A 12 -8.62 -7.43 -11.67
CA ASN A 12 -8.88 -8.77 -12.25
C ASN A 12 -7.72 -9.73 -12.01
N LEU A 13 -6.49 -9.28 -12.16
CA LEU A 13 -5.32 -10.11 -11.95
C LEU A 13 -5.15 -10.51 -10.49
N LEU A 14 -5.48 -9.62 -9.56
CA LEU A 14 -5.42 -9.91 -8.13
C LEU A 14 -6.59 -10.77 -7.66
N GLY A 15 -7.70 -10.74 -8.38
CA GLY A 15 -8.91 -11.49 -8.01
C GLY A 15 -8.69 -12.99 -7.86
N ASN A 16 -7.72 -13.54 -8.57
CA ASN A 16 -7.39 -14.97 -8.53
C ASN A 16 -6.33 -15.31 -7.48
N ARG A 17 -6.03 -14.40 -6.57
CA ARG A 17 -4.99 -14.58 -5.57
C ARG A 17 -5.57 -14.48 -4.16
N PRO A 18 -6.11 -15.61 -3.62
CA PRO A 18 -6.75 -15.59 -2.29
C PRO A 18 -5.78 -15.24 -1.16
N GLU A 19 -4.48 -15.42 -1.38
CA GLU A 19 -3.47 -15.04 -0.39
C GLU A 19 -3.39 -13.53 -0.18
N ILE A 20 -3.86 -12.73 -1.14
CA ILE A 20 -3.91 -11.26 -1.00
C ILE A 20 -5.27 -10.89 -0.42
N ILE A 21 -5.28 -10.40 0.81
CA ILE A 21 -6.52 -10.09 1.52
C ILE A 21 -7.07 -8.74 1.08
N PHE A 22 -6.21 -7.72 1.01
CA PHE A 22 -6.60 -6.44 0.42
C PHE A 22 -5.39 -5.77 -0.21
N ALA A 23 -5.65 -4.83 -1.11
CA ALA A 23 -4.60 -4.16 -1.86
C ALA A 23 -5.01 -2.74 -2.27
N TYR A 24 -4.02 -1.86 -2.30
CA TYR A 24 -4.18 -0.46 -2.72
C TYR A 24 -3.19 -0.11 -3.81
N ILE A 25 -3.62 0.71 -4.77
CA ILE A 25 -2.69 1.41 -5.66
C ILE A 25 -2.49 2.80 -5.08
N PHE A 26 -1.24 3.24 -5.01
CA PHE A 26 -0.91 4.54 -4.45
C PHE A 26 0.16 5.23 -5.30
N GLY A 27 0.66 6.37 -4.83
CA GLY A 27 1.69 7.11 -5.54
C GLY A 27 1.16 7.91 -6.71
N SER A 28 2.02 8.18 -7.69
CA SER A 28 1.69 9.08 -8.80
C SER A 28 0.52 8.61 -9.64
N PHE A 29 0.27 7.30 -9.71
CA PHE A 29 -0.85 6.76 -10.49
C PHE A 29 -2.21 7.30 -10.02
N VAL A 30 -2.39 7.51 -8.71
CA VAL A 30 -3.67 7.97 -8.16
C VAL A 30 -3.77 9.49 -8.07
N GLU A 31 -2.69 10.19 -8.41
CA GLU A 31 -2.67 11.65 -8.47
C GLU A 31 -3.03 12.12 -9.88
N ASP A 32 -3.38 13.39 -10.01
CA ASP A 32 -3.63 13.96 -11.33
C ASP A 32 -2.32 14.07 -12.11
N GLY A 33 -2.41 13.83 -13.42
CA GLY A 33 -1.28 13.98 -14.29
C GLY A 33 -0.61 12.68 -14.69
N PRO A 34 0.56 12.78 -15.33
CA PRO A 34 1.24 11.59 -15.86
C PRO A 34 1.85 10.74 -14.76
N PHE A 35 2.03 9.45 -15.07
CA PHE A 35 2.70 8.51 -14.20
C PHE A 35 3.60 7.60 -15.03
N ASN A 36 4.66 7.07 -14.44
CA ASN A 36 5.59 6.17 -15.11
C ASN A 36 5.49 4.74 -14.61
N ASP A 37 5.03 4.55 -13.40
CA ASP A 37 4.94 3.25 -12.76
C ASP A 37 3.69 3.18 -11.88
N ILE A 38 3.41 1.98 -11.40
CA ILE A 38 2.29 1.72 -10.50
C ILE A 38 2.87 1.24 -9.18
N ASP A 39 2.52 1.90 -8.09
CA ASP A 39 2.87 1.46 -6.74
C ASP A 39 1.69 0.67 -6.17
N LEU A 40 1.92 -0.60 -5.89
CA LEU A 40 0.90 -1.52 -5.37
C LEU A 40 1.28 -1.98 -3.98
N ALA A 41 0.38 -1.78 -3.03
CA ALA A 41 0.55 -2.22 -1.66
C ALA A 41 -0.40 -3.37 -1.38
N ILE A 42 0.12 -4.49 -0.89
CA ILE A 42 -0.67 -5.69 -0.62
C ILE A 42 -0.59 -6.07 0.85
N TYR A 43 -1.72 -6.53 1.37
CA TYR A 43 -1.77 -7.16 2.68
C TYR A 43 -2.07 -8.64 2.45
N VAL A 44 -1.16 -9.51 2.89
CA VAL A 44 -1.23 -10.94 2.59
C VAL A 44 -1.58 -11.76 3.82
N ASP A 45 -2.17 -12.93 3.57
CA ASP A 45 -2.35 -13.94 4.60
C ASP A 45 -1.00 -14.62 4.84
N LYS A 46 -0.32 -14.19 5.88
CA LYS A 46 1.04 -14.65 6.19
C LYS A 46 1.14 -16.14 6.50
N ASP A 47 0.02 -16.80 6.77
CA ASP A 47 0.00 -18.22 7.08
C ASP A 47 0.01 -19.08 5.82
N GLN A 48 -0.24 -18.49 4.64
CA GLN A 48 -0.16 -19.23 3.38
C GLN A 48 1.30 -19.41 2.96
N SER A 49 1.65 -20.62 2.58
CA SER A 49 3.04 -20.94 2.21
C SER A 49 3.49 -20.13 0.99
N LEU A 50 2.57 -19.80 0.09
CA LEU A 50 2.88 -19.07 -1.14
C LEU A 50 3.53 -17.71 -0.87
N VAL A 51 3.14 -17.04 0.23
CA VAL A 51 3.66 -15.70 0.55
C VAL A 51 4.88 -15.73 1.45
N LYS A 52 5.30 -16.91 1.90
CA LYS A 52 6.50 -17.06 2.71
C LYS A 52 7.72 -17.02 1.80
N GLY A 53 8.73 -16.31 2.22
CA GLY A 53 9.92 -16.14 1.40
C GLY A 53 9.98 -14.74 0.80
N ILE A 54 11.14 -14.41 0.26
CA ILE A 54 11.47 -13.03 -0.13
C ILE A 54 11.11 -12.69 -1.57
N PHE A 55 10.66 -13.67 -2.36
CA PHE A 55 10.45 -13.46 -3.79
C PHE A 55 8.98 -13.28 -4.19
N TYR A 56 8.05 -13.36 -3.25
CA TYR A 56 6.63 -13.27 -3.61
C TYR A 56 6.31 -11.93 -4.30
N GLU A 57 6.74 -10.83 -3.72
CA GLU A 57 6.49 -9.49 -4.26
C GLU A 57 7.12 -9.29 -5.62
N ILE A 58 8.33 -9.82 -5.81
CA ILE A 58 9.04 -9.73 -7.09
C ILE A 58 8.31 -10.53 -8.16
N LYS A 59 7.87 -11.73 -7.84
CA LYS A 59 7.13 -12.57 -8.78
C LYS A 59 5.79 -11.94 -9.15
N LEU A 60 5.10 -11.38 -8.19
CA LEU A 60 3.84 -10.68 -8.45
C LEU A 60 4.06 -9.47 -9.34
N SER A 61 5.08 -8.66 -9.04
CA SER A 61 5.46 -7.52 -9.85
C SER A 61 5.71 -7.95 -11.31
N ASN A 62 6.49 -8.99 -11.50
CA ASN A 62 6.80 -9.48 -12.85
C ASN A 62 5.54 -9.95 -13.59
N THR A 63 4.65 -10.66 -12.89
CA THR A 63 3.39 -11.13 -13.49
C THR A 63 2.52 -9.97 -13.93
N LEU A 64 2.40 -8.94 -13.09
CA LEU A 64 1.59 -7.76 -13.41
C LEU A 64 2.20 -6.96 -14.56
N GLU A 65 3.51 -6.74 -14.53
CA GLU A 65 4.20 -6.01 -15.60
C GLU A 65 4.05 -6.69 -16.95
N GLU A 66 4.11 -8.01 -16.97
CA GLU A 66 3.94 -8.80 -18.19
C GLU A 66 2.57 -8.55 -18.83
N LYS A 67 1.53 -8.42 -17.99
CA LYS A 67 0.15 -8.25 -18.47
C LYS A 67 -0.20 -6.81 -18.77
N ILE A 68 0.32 -5.87 -17.98
CA ILE A 68 -0.07 -4.46 -18.05
C ILE A 68 0.90 -3.67 -18.91
N ARG A 69 2.14 -4.09 -19.00
CA ARG A 69 3.21 -3.43 -19.76
C ARG A 69 3.61 -2.07 -19.19
N ILE A 70 3.48 -1.92 -17.88
CA ILE A 70 3.91 -0.76 -17.12
C ILE A 70 4.65 -1.30 -15.90
N PRO A 71 5.76 -0.68 -15.48
CA PRO A 71 6.45 -1.12 -14.28
C PRO A 71 5.53 -1.10 -13.06
N VAL A 72 5.57 -2.15 -12.26
CA VAL A 72 4.77 -2.29 -11.05
C VAL A 72 5.69 -2.56 -9.88
N ASP A 73 5.62 -1.70 -8.87
CA ASP A 73 6.39 -1.82 -7.65
C ASP A 73 5.48 -2.35 -6.56
N VAL A 74 5.77 -3.53 -6.05
CA VAL A 74 4.90 -4.18 -5.06
C VAL A 74 5.55 -4.12 -3.68
N ILE A 75 4.83 -3.55 -2.73
CA ILE A 75 5.25 -3.56 -1.32
C ILE A 75 4.25 -4.36 -0.49
N ARG A 76 4.73 -4.94 0.60
CA ARG A 76 3.91 -5.71 1.54
C ARG A 76 3.61 -4.83 2.75
N LEU A 77 2.32 -4.66 3.03
CA LEU A 77 1.88 -3.83 4.16
C LEU A 77 2.09 -4.49 5.52
N ASN A 78 2.08 -5.81 5.58
CA ASN A 78 2.09 -6.56 6.85
C ASN A 78 3.16 -6.08 7.84
N ASN A 79 4.36 -5.77 7.33
CA ASN A 79 5.49 -5.35 8.16
C ASN A 79 6.04 -3.98 7.77
N ALA A 80 5.28 -3.20 7.03
CA ALA A 80 5.70 -1.86 6.63
C ALA A 80 5.63 -0.90 7.82
N SER A 81 6.33 0.24 7.70
CA SER A 81 6.26 1.29 8.72
C SER A 81 4.90 1.97 8.71
N ASP A 82 4.53 2.60 9.82
CA ASP A 82 3.26 3.31 9.93
C ASP A 82 3.14 4.40 8.87
N SER A 83 4.21 5.11 8.54
CA SER A 83 4.18 6.16 7.53
C SER A 83 3.95 5.61 6.13
N VAL A 84 4.54 4.47 5.81
CA VAL A 84 4.32 3.81 4.51
C VAL A 84 2.88 3.30 4.43
N ILE A 85 2.37 2.69 5.50
CA ILE A 85 1.00 2.20 5.55
C ILE A 85 0.01 3.35 5.37
N TYR A 86 0.24 4.46 6.07
CA TYR A 86 -0.60 5.65 5.94
C TYR A 86 -0.65 6.14 4.50
N ARG A 87 0.53 6.33 3.88
CA ARG A 87 0.62 6.82 2.51
C ARG A 87 -0.07 5.88 1.52
N ALA A 88 0.18 4.58 1.64
CA ALA A 88 -0.36 3.60 0.71
C ALA A 88 -1.88 3.47 0.85
N THR A 89 -2.40 3.46 2.08
CA THR A 89 -3.82 3.23 2.32
C THR A 89 -4.68 4.48 2.11
N LYS A 90 -4.07 5.62 1.81
CA LYS A 90 -4.78 6.79 1.30
C LYS A 90 -5.06 6.68 -0.19
N GLY A 91 -4.48 5.70 -0.84
CA GLY A 91 -4.64 5.51 -2.27
C GLY A 91 -5.96 4.87 -2.66
N LEU A 92 -5.94 4.19 -3.78
CA LEU A 92 -7.12 3.56 -4.37
C LEU A 92 -7.23 2.11 -3.91
N LEU A 93 -8.30 1.78 -3.21
CA LEU A 93 -8.57 0.40 -2.80
C LEU A 93 -8.93 -0.43 -4.03
N ILE A 94 -8.12 -1.45 -4.32
CA ILE A 94 -8.31 -2.29 -5.50
C ILE A 94 -8.97 -3.62 -5.12
N LYS A 95 -8.55 -4.22 -4.01
CA LYS A 95 -9.06 -5.51 -3.59
C LYS A 95 -9.36 -5.49 -2.10
N ASN A 96 -10.48 -6.08 -1.71
CA ASN A 96 -10.86 -6.13 -0.30
C ASN A 96 -11.70 -7.39 -0.03
N ASN A 97 -11.06 -8.41 0.51
CA ASN A 97 -11.71 -9.68 0.85
C ASN A 97 -12.07 -9.80 2.33
N ASP A 98 -11.65 -8.84 3.16
CA ASP A 98 -11.93 -8.86 4.59
C ASP A 98 -11.97 -7.43 5.11
N GLU A 99 -13.15 -6.85 5.09
CA GLU A 99 -13.35 -5.45 5.47
C GLU A 99 -12.98 -5.19 6.93
N GLU A 100 -13.35 -6.10 7.82
CA GLU A 100 -13.05 -5.93 9.24
C GLU A 100 -11.54 -5.93 9.49
N LYS A 101 -10.82 -6.87 8.87
CA LYS A 101 -9.38 -6.93 8.99
C LYS A 101 -8.72 -5.67 8.43
N ARG A 102 -9.20 -5.21 7.27
CA ARG A 102 -8.67 -4.00 6.63
C ARG A 102 -8.85 -2.78 7.52
N VAL A 103 -10.06 -2.56 8.01
CA VAL A 103 -10.36 -1.40 8.85
C VAL A 103 -9.58 -1.43 10.14
N ASN A 104 -9.49 -2.59 10.79
CA ASN A 104 -8.71 -2.72 12.01
C ASN A 104 -7.23 -2.41 11.79
N PHE A 105 -6.67 -2.88 10.69
CA PHE A 105 -5.28 -2.63 10.35
C PHE A 105 -5.04 -1.15 10.11
N ILE A 106 -5.87 -0.52 9.29
CA ILE A 106 -5.76 0.90 8.95
C ILE A 106 -5.91 1.76 10.21
N THR A 107 -6.93 1.49 11.01
CA THR A 107 -7.21 2.26 12.21
C THR A 107 -6.01 2.25 13.17
N LEU A 108 -5.43 1.08 13.39
CA LEU A 108 -4.27 0.94 14.27
C LEU A 108 -3.08 1.76 13.77
N HIS A 109 -2.73 1.58 12.49
CA HIS A 109 -1.52 2.21 11.95
C HIS A 109 -1.67 3.69 11.69
N TRP A 110 -2.86 4.15 11.30
CA TRP A 110 -3.15 5.57 11.17
C TRP A 110 -3.08 6.28 12.52
N LYS A 111 -3.61 5.64 13.55
CA LYS A 111 -3.53 6.20 14.90
C LYS A 111 -2.08 6.35 15.36
N ARG A 112 -1.27 5.31 15.15
CA ARG A 112 0.16 5.36 15.47
C ARG A 112 0.88 6.46 14.70
N TYR A 113 0.59 6.59 13.41
CA TYR A 113 1.20 7.60 12.57
C TYR A 113 0.85 9.00 13.06
N TRP A 114 -0.42 9.25 13.35
CA TRP A 114 -0.89 10.53 13.86
C TRP A 114 -0.28 10.87 15.21
N ASP A 115 -0.25 9.92 16.13
CA ASP A 115 0.34 10.13 17.46
C ASP A 115 1.82 10.47 17.35
N PHE A 116 2.54 9.77 16.50
CA PHE A 116 3.96 10.01 16.28
C PHE A 116 4.21 11.40 15.69
N ASN A 117 3.47 11.75 14.65
CA ASN A 117 3.59 13.06 14.01
C ASN A 117 3.26 14.19 14.97
N HIS A 118 2.26 14.00 15.80
CA HIS A 118 1.87 15.00 16.79
C HIS A 118 3.00 15.25 17.79
N LYS A 119 3.63 14.19 18.27
CA LYS A 119 4.77 14.29 19.17
C LYS A 119 5.95 15.01 18.51
N ILE A 120 6.24 14.70 17.27
CA ILE A 120 7.30 15.36 16.52
C ILE A 120 7.02 16.87 16.41
N GLN A 121 5.80 17.24 16.09
CA GLN A 121 5.43 18.66 15.98
C GLN A 121 5.55 19.39 17.30
N GLU A 122 5.13 18.77 18.39
CA GLU A 122 5.30 19.34 19.72
C GLU A 122 6.77 19.57 20.05
N HIS A 123 7.60 18.60 19.76
CA HIS A 123 9.03 18.69 20.03
C HIS A 123 9.69 19.79 19.21
N ILE A 124 9.34 19.91 17.95
CA ILE A 124 9.84 20.97 17.07
C ILE A 124 9.43 22.33 17.61
N THR A 125 8.19 22.48 18.04
CA THR A 125 7.67 23.72 18.61
C THR A 125 8.46 24.11 19.86
N GLU A 126 8.72 23.18 20.75
CA GLU A 126 9.53 23.42 21.94
C GLU A 126 10.93 23.92 21.58
N LEU A 127 11.56 23.28 20.61
CA LEU A 127 12.90 23.67 20.16
C LEU A 127 12.90 25.07 19.58
N LYS A 128 11.87 25.41 18.78
CA LYS A 128 11.76 26.74 18.16
C LYS A 128 11.48 27.85 19.16
N HIS A 129 10.71 27.57 20.19
CA HIS A 129 10.30 28.61 21.15
C HIS A 129 11.18 28.61 22.40
N GLY A 130 12.36 28.05 22.25
CA GLY A 130 13.39 28.30 23.17
C GLY A 130 13.11 27.79 24.53
N SER A 131 13.05 26.58 24.62
CA SER A 131 13.06 25.98 25.93
C SER A 131 14.24 26.53 26.72
N ARG A 132 15.00 27.32 26.10
CA ARG A 132 16.10 27.97 26.72
C ARG A 132 16.91 27.09 27.56
#